data_a73430937c71bd0982dfb08c68001dd3
#
_entry.id   a73430937c71bd0982dfb08c68001dd3
#
_cell.length_a   1.000
_cell.length_b   1.000
_cell.length_c   1.000
_cell.angle_alpha   90.00
_cell.angle_beta   90.00
_cell.angle_gamma   90.00
#
_symmetry.space_group_name_H-M   'P 1'
#
loop_
_entity.id
_entity.type
_entity.pdbx_description
1 polymer ?
#
loop_
_entity_poly.entity_id
_entity_poly.type
_entity_poly.pdbx_seq_one_letter_code
_entity_poly.pdbx_strand_id
1 'polypeptide(L)'
;CISINEEIIHGIPSRHRVIKAGDIVSVDVGATLNGFVGDNAATFPVGDVSQEALDLLAVTKASLFEAIAAAQVGARLGDVCHAVEAYCSERGYGIVREYCGHGIGREMHEDPEVPNYGKPGHGVRLMPGMTFCIEPMINQKGDAVRVLKDGWTVVTCLLYTSDAAD
;
A
#
# COMPACT_ATOMS: atom_id res chain seq x y z
N CYS A 1 2.23 10.13 -7.81
CA CYS A 1 1.05 10.50 -6.99
C CYS A 1 1.51 11.11 -5.66
N ILE A 2 0.69 11.98 -5.07
CA ILE A 2 0.91 12.55 -3.73
C ILE A 2 -0.42 12.42 -2.97
N SER A 3 -0.47 11.52 -2.02
CA SER A 3 -1.68 11.22 -1.24
C SER A 3 -1.50 11.70 0.19
N ILE A 4 -2.48 12.41 0.75
CA ILE A 4 -2.39 13.06 2.06
C ILE A 4 -3.47 12.51 2.98
N ASN A 5 -3.09 12.06 4.18
CA ASN A 5 -3.95 11.55 5.24
C ASN A 5 -4.88 10.41 4.77
N GLU A 6 -6.19 10.69 4.64
CA GLU A 6 -7.20 9.74 4.19
C GLU A 6 -7.06 9.25 2.76
N GLU A 7 -6.26 9.92 1.94
CA GLU A 7 -5.94 9.45 0.60
C GLU A 7 -4.95 8.29 0.69
N ILE A 8 -5.38 7.11 0.24
CA ILE A 8 -4.58 5.90 0.30
C ILE A 8 -3.60 5.87 -0.85
N ILE A 9 -4.12 6.06 -2.07
CA ILE A 9 -3.36 6.02 -3.33
C ILE A 9 -3.93 7.04 -4.33
N HIS A 10 -3.15 7.30 -5.37
CA HIS A 10 -3.53 8.07 -6.54
C HIS A 10 -3.91 9.53 -6.25
N GLY A 11 -3.48 10.08 -5.11
CA GLY A 11 -3.69 11.49 -4.81
C GLY A 11 -3.13 12.40 -5.89
N ILE A 12 -3.94 13.35 -6.38
CA ILE A 12 -3.52 14.30 -7.42
C ILE A 12 -2.87 15.52 -6.76
N PRO A 13 -1.59 15.81 -7.03
CA PRO A 13 -0.93 16.99 -6.49
C PRO A 13 -1.65 18.28 -6.87
N SER A 14 -1.82 19.19 -5.90
CA SER A 14 -2.48 20.47 -6.14
C SER A 14 -1.75 21.62 -5.44
N ARG A 15 -1.58 22.74 -6.12
CA ARG A 15 -1.03 23.98 -5.54
C ARG A 15 -1.94 24.59 -4.47
N HIS A 16 -3.21 24.19 -4.43
CA HIS A 16 -4.19 24.67 -3.47
C HIS A 16 -4.24 23.82 -2.20
N ARG A 17 -3.58 22.67 -2.19
CA ARG A 17 -3.48 21.78 -1.04
C ARG A 17 -2.09 21.85 -0.44
N VAL A 18 -1.96 22.66 0.61
CA VAL A 18 -0.70 22.86 1.32
C VAL A 18 -0.56 21.80 2.40
N ILE A 19 0.54 21.08 2.37
CA ILE A 19 0.93 20.10 3.39
C ILE A 19 1.20 20.83 4.72
N LYS A 20 0.73 20.30 5.84
CA LYS A 20 0.79 20.90 7.16
C LYS A 20 1.45 19.96 8.16
N ALA A 21 1.96 20.50 9.26
CA ALA A 21 2.36 19.69 10.40
C ALA A 21 1.16 18.88 10.91
N GLY A 22 1.38 17.61 11.19
CA GLY A 22 0.33 16.64 11.54
C GLY A 22 -0.13 15.76 10.38
N ASP A 23 0.18 16.12 9.13
CA ASP A 23 -0.16 15.29 7.97
C ASP A 23 0.80 14.09 7.84
N ILE A 24 0.29 13.01 7.27
CA ILE A 24 1.09 11.94 6.66
C ILE A 24 0.96 12.06 5.14
N VAL A 25 2.07 11.93 4.42
CA VAL A 25 2.11 12.14 2.97
C VAL A 25 2.73 10.93 2.30
N SER A 26 1.95 10.23 1.51
CA SER A 26 2.41 9.15 0.65
C SER A 26 2.86 9.72 -0.69
N VAL A 27 4.09 9.41 -1.07
CA VAL A 27 4.68 9.77 -2.36
C VAL A 27 4.92 8.47 -3.12
N ASP A 28 4.34 8.37 -4.29
CA ASP A 28 4.41 7.21 -5.16
C ASP A 28 4.96 7.64 -6.52
N VAL A 29 6.04 7.00 -6.95
CA VAL A 29 6.86 7.43 -8.09
C VAL A 29 7.24 6.24 -8.97
N GLY A 30 6.71 6.21 -10.17
CA GLY A 30 7.22 5.36 -11.24
C GLY A 30 8.28 6.05 -12.08
N ALA A 31 9.34 5.34 -12.46
CA ALA A 31 10.41 5.85 -13.31
C ALA A 31 10.88 4.78 -14.31
N THR A 32 11.17 5.23 -15.54
CA THR A 32 11.72 4.35 -16.58
C THR A 32 13.17 4.68 -16.83
N LEU A 33 14.04 3.66 -16.76
CA LEU A 33 15.46 3.76 -17.07
C LEU A 33 15.89 2.62 -18.02
N ASN A 34 16.46 2.96 -19.15
CA ASN A 34 16.94 1.99 -20.15
C ASN A 34 15.88 0.95 -20.60
N GLY A 35 14.60 1.38 -20.66
CA GLY A 35 13.47 0.54 -21.07
C GLY A 35 12.96 -0.42 -20.00
N PHE A 36 13.34 -0.21 -18.75
CA PHE A 36 12.79 -0.90 -17.59
C PHE A 36 12.13 0.10 -16.63
N VAL A 37 11.03 -0.29 -16.03
CA VAL A 37 10.28 0.51 -15.09
C VAL A 37 10.63 0.11 -13.66
N GLY A 38 10.81 1.11 -12.80
CA GLY A 38 10.87 0.96 -11.35
C GLY A 38 9.71 1.70 -10.71
N ASP A 39 9.17 1.13 -9.66
CA ASP A 39 8.06 1.66 -8.90
C ASP A 39 8.40 1.68 -7.41
N ASN A 40 8.14 2.80 -6.75
CA ASN A 40 8.45 2.95 -5.33
C ASN A 40 7.52 3.94 -4.66
N ALA A 41 6.93 3.53 -3.55
CA ALA A 41 6.12 4.39 -2.71
C ALA A 41 6.64 4.44 -1.27
N ALA A 42 6.49 5.59 -0.63
CA ALA A 42 6.79 5.76 0.78
C ALA A 42 5.90 6.83 1.41
N THR A 43 5.53 6.64 2.68
CA THR A 43 4.75 7.59 3.45
C THR A 43 5.61 8.27 4.50
N PHE A 44 5.52 9.59 4.55
CA PHE A 44 6.33 10.46 5.42
C PHE A 44 5.45 11.22 6.41
N PRO A 45 5.77 11.22 7.71
CA PRO A 45 5.13 12.11 8.65
C PRO A 45 5.66 13.56 8.46
N VAL A 46 4.80 14.54 8.61
CA VAL A 46 5.15 15.97 8.49
C VAL A 46 5.07 16.63 9.86
N GLY A 47 6.23 17.00 10.42
CA GLY A 47 6.29 17.52 11.78
C GLY A 47 5.82 16.48 12.81
N ASP A 48 5.16 16.96 13.87
CA ASP A 48 4.60 16.09 14.90
C ASP A 48 3.25 15.53 14.43
N VAL A 49 3.16 14.22 14.29
CA VAL A 49 1.93 13.49 13.92
C VAL A 49 1.42 12.68 15.12
N SER A 50 0.18 12.21 15.07
CA SER A 50 -0.40 11.39 16.13
C SER A 50 0.33 10.03 16.27
N GLN A 51 0.26 9.43 17.47
CA GLN A 51 0.85 8.12 17.69
C GLN A 51 0.18 7.05 16.82
N GLU A 52 -1.13 7.14 16.62
CA GLU A 52 -1.88 6.24 15.75
C GLU A 52 -1.39 6.30 14.30
N ALA A 53 -1.02 7.49 13.83
CA ALA A 53 -0.42 7.64 12.50
C ALA A 53 0.97 6.98 12.44
N LEU A 54 1.82 7.19 13.44
CA LEU A 54 3.14 6.55 13.52
C LEU A 54 3.02 5.03 13.57
N ASP A 55 2.06 4.50 14.33
CA ASP A 55 1.81 3.08 14.45
C ASP A 55 1.32 2.48 13.11
N LEU A 56 0.43 3.19 12.40
CA LEU A 56 0.00 2.80 11.06
C LEU A 56 1.19 2.71 10.08
N LEU A 57 2.04 3.74 10.06
CA LEU A 57 3.22 3.75 9.20
C LEU A 57 4.19 2.60 9.55
N ALA A 58 4.41 2.36 10.85
CA ALA A 58 5.28 1.30 11.31
C ALA A 58 4.74 -0.08 10.95
N VAL A 59 3.45 -0.33 11.14
CA VAL A 59 2.79 -1.61 10.79
C VAL A 59 2.79 -1.83 9.29
N THR A 60 2.46 -0.83 8.50
CA THR A 60 2.48 -0.91 7.04
C THR A 60 3.88 -1.26 6.52
N LYS A 61 4.89 -0.55 7.02
CA LYS A 61 6.29 -0.82 6.65
C LYS A 61 6.73 -2.22 7.07
N ALA A 62 6.40 -2.64 8.29
CA ALA A 62 6.78 -3.96 8.78
C ALA A 62 6.09 -5.08 7.97
N SER A 63 4.82 -4.92 7.61
CA SER A 63 4.11 -5.91 6.78
C SER A 63 4.75 -6.09 5.40
N LEU A 64 5.28 -5.02 4.80
CA LEU A 64 6.08 -5.10 3.57
C LEU A 64 7.32 -5.98 3.76
N PHE A 65 8.06 -5.81 4.85
CA PHE A 65 9.26 -6.61 5.10
C PHE A 65 8.94 -8.08 5.42
N GLU A 66 7.81 -8.38 6.06
CA GLU A 66 7.32 -9.76 6.21
C GLU A 66 7.04 -10.40 4.85
N ALA A 67 6.38 -9.67 3.96
CA ALA A 67 6.11 -10.13 2.60
C ALA A 67 7.41 -10.35 1.80
N ILE A 68 8.38 -9.42 1.89
CA ILE A 68 9.70 -9.56 1.27
C ILE A 68 10.43 -10.80 1.81
N ALA A 69 10.38 -11.06 3.12
CA ALA A 69 10.98 -12.25 3.72
C ALA A 69 10.32 -13.55 3.23
N ALA A 70 9.01 -13.54 2.96
CA ALA A 70 8.29 -14.67 2.38
C ALA A 70 8.58 -14.88 0.87
N ALA A 71 9.08 -13.87 0.17
CA ALA A 71 9.36 -13.89 -1.27
C ALA A 71 10.64 -14.68 -1.60
N GLN A 72 10.66 -15.95 -1.26
CA GLN A 72 11.77 -16.85 -1.51
C GLN A 72 11.60 -17.65 -2.80
N VAL A 73 12.70 -17.99 -3.47
CA VAL A 73 12.67 -18.86 -4.63
C VAL A 73 11.99 -20.20 -4.30
N GLY A 74 10.98 -20.55 -5.07
CA GLY A 74 10.18 -21.76 -4.88
C GLY A 74 8.96 -21.61 -3.96
N ALA A 75 8.86 -20.51 -3.18
CA ALA A 75 7.63 -20.16 -2.47
C ALA A 75 6.47 -19.90 -3.45
N ARG A 76 5.28 -19.80 -2.93
CA ARG A 76 4.10 -19.40 -3.71
C ARG A 76 3.78 -17.93 -3.49
N LEU A 77 3.26 -17.26 -4.50
CA LEU A 77 2.86 -15.86 -4.38
C LEU A 77 1.86 -15.63 -3.24
N GLY A 78 0.96 -16.58 -2.99
CA GLY A 78 0.04 -16.55 -1.87
C GLY A 78 0.71 -16.54 -0.50
N ASP A 79 1.95 -17.02 -0.38
CA ASP A 79 2.71 -16.94 0.88
C ASP A 79 3.12 -15.48 1.14
N VAL A 80 3.55 -14.76 0.10
CA VAL A 80 3.89 -13.33 0.15
C VAL A 80 2.67 -12.49 0.49
N CYS A 81 1.57 -12.71 -0.23
CA CYS A 81 0.30 -12.01 -0.02
C CYS A 81 -0.26 -12.22 1.40
N HIS A 82 -0.21 -13.46 1.89
CA HIS A 82 -0.68 -13.82 3.23
C HIS A 82 0.18 -13.18 4.34
N ALA A 83 1.47 -13.01 4.11
CA ALA A 83 2.35 -12.40 5.11
C ALA A 83 1.92 -10.97 5.45
N VAL A 84 1.49 -10.16 4.46
CA VAL A 84 0.90 -8.84 4.69
C VAL A 84 -0.39 -8.96 5.50
N GLU A 85 -1.31 -9.82 5.03
CA GLU A 85 -2.63 -10.02 5.66
C GLU A 85 -2.51 -10.44 7.12
N ALA A 86 -1.72 -11.46 7.40
CA ALA A 86 -1.53 -11.97 8.74
C ALA A 86 -0.97 -10.91 9.67
N TYR A 87 0.11 -10.24 9.26
CA TYR A 87 0.78 -9.24 10.08
C TYR A 87 -0.14 -8.06 10.45
N CYS A 88 -0.90 -7.54 9.49
CA CYS A 88 -1.79 -6.40 9.70
C CYS A 88 -3.06 -6.79 10.46
N SER A 89 -3.70 -7.92 10.10
CA SER A 89 -4.95 -8.36 10.72
C SER A 89 -4.79 -8.71 12.20
N GLU A 90 -3.68 -9.37 12.58
CA GLU A 90 -3.36 -9.67 13.98
C GLU A 90 -3.24 -8.42 14.86
N ARG A 91 -2.98 -7.27 14.24
CA ARG A 91 -2.84 -5.96 14.89
C ARG A 91 -4.07 -5.08 14.76
N GLY A 92 -5.15 -5.61 14.15
CA GLY A 92 -6.44 -4.93 14.02
C GLY A 92 -6.52 -3.90 12.91
N TYR A 93 -5.56 -3.90 11.97
CA TYR A 93 -5.57 -3.01 10.81
C TYR A 93 -6.35 -3.61 9.63
N GLY A 94 -6.98 -2.75 8.85
CA GLY A 94 -7.70 -3.12 7.64
C GLY A 94 -6.76 -3.19 6.43
N ILE A 95 -7.05 -4.11 5.50
CA ILE A 95 -6.26 -4.30 4.28
C ILE A 95 -7.16 -4.00 3.09
N VAL A 96 -6.76 -3.03 2.27
CA VAL A 96 -7.46 -2.70 1.03
C VAL A 96 -7.42 -3.88 0.08
N ARG A 97 -8.58 -4.24 -0.48
CA ARG A 97 -8.75 -5.44 -1.32
C ARG A 97 -8.95 -5.12 -2.80
N GLU A 98 -9.34 -3.89 -3.12
CA GLU A 98 -9.65 -3.44 -4.48
C GLU A 98 -8.41 -3.10 -5.31
N TYR A 99 -7.27 -2.97 -4.66
CA TYR A 99 -6.00 -2.64 -5.30
C TYR A 99 -4.91 -3.60 -4.82
N CYS A 100 -3.90 -3.79 -5.66
CA CYS A 100 -2.83 -4.74 -5.39
C CYS A 100 -1.52 -4.28 -6.04
N GLY A 101 -0.42 -4.86 -5.61
CA GLY A 101 0.83 -4.82 -6.33
C GLY A 101 0.79 -5.66 -7.60
N HIS A 102 1.86 -5.68 -8.35
CA HIS A 102 1.87 -6.25 -9.70
C HIS A 102 3.28 -6.67 -10.13
N GLY A 103 3.36 -7.51 -11.14
CA GLY A 103 4.59 -7.71 -11.89
C GLY A 103 5.04 -6.39 -12.52
N ILE A 104 6.35 -6.22 -12.71
CA ILE A 104 6.94 -5.01 -13.27
C ILE A 104 8.19 -5.37 -14.08
N GLY A 105 8.43 -4.66 -15.18
CA GLY A 105 9.61 -4.90 -16.01
C GLY A 105 9.72 -3.88 -17.13
N ARG A 106 9.28 -4.22 -18.32
CA ARG A 106 9.22 -3.27 -19.45
C ARG A 106 7.98 -2.40 -19.41
N GLU A 107 6.90 -2.96 -18.86
CA GLU A 107 5.67 -2.22 -18.61
C GLU A 107 5.56 -1.92 -17.10
N MET A 108 4.81 -0.89 -16.76
CA MET A 108 4.54 -0.52 -15.37
C MET A 108 3.78 -1.64 -14.67
N HIS A 109 2.78 -2.20 -15.32
CA HIS A 109 1.94 -3.26 -14.78
C HIS A 109 2.05 -4.50 -15.67
N GLU A 110 2.63 -5.55 -15.11
CA GLU A 110 2.75 -6.87 -15.72
C GLU A 110 2.14 -7.93 -14.80
N ASP A 111 1.87 -9.12 -15.33
CA ASP A 111 1.51 -10.27 -14.49
C ASP A 111 2.70 -10.70 -13.60
N PRO A 112 2.42 -11.25 -12.42
CA PRO A 112 1.10 -11.49 -11.82
C PRO A 112 0.59 -10.30 -10.99
N GLU A 113 -0.71 -10.25 -10.72
CA GLU A 113 -1.24 -9.44 -9.63
C GLU A 113 -0.69 -9.94 -8.28
N VAL A 114 -0.38 -9.00 -7.37
CA VAL A 114 0.20 -9.25 -6.04
C VAL A 114 -0.69 -8.64 -4.96
N PRO A 115 -1.83 -9.29 -4.64
CA PRO A 115 -2.72 -8.81 -3.58
C PRO A 115 -2.04 -8.75 -2.21
N ASN A 116 -2.51 -7.86 -1.35
CA ASN A 116 -2.06 -7.76 0.04
C ASN A 116 -2.77 -8.76 0.99
N TYR A 117 -3.43 -9.76 0.43
CA TYR A 117 -4.11 -10.86 1.12
C TYR A 117 -4.03 -12.12 0.27
N GLY A 118 -4.08 -13.27 0.91
CA GLY A 118 -3.97 -14.51 0.15
C GLY A 118 -3.97 -15.78 0.98
N LYS A 119 -3.98 -16.90 0.27
CA LYS A 119 -3.94 -18.23 0.87
C LYS A 119 -2.54 -18.82 0.76
N PRO A 120 -1.90 -19.20 1.87
CA PRO A 120 -0.60 -19.85 1.85
C PRO A 120 -0.56 -21.09 0.96
N GLY A 121 0.55 -21.30 0.26
CA GLY A 121 0.78 -22.42 -0.63
C GLY A 121 0.05 -22.33 -1.98
N HIS A 122 -0.61 -21.21 -2.29
CA HIS A 122 -1.37 -21.01 -3.54
C HIS A 122 -0.73 -19.94 -4.43
N GLY A 123 -1.22 -19.84 -5.66
CA GLY A 123 -0.73 -18.90 -6.66
C GLY A 123 0.51 -19.40 -7.41
N VAL A 124 1.10 -18.52 -8.21
CA VAL A 124 2.29 -18.83 -9.00
C VAL A 124 3.50 -19.14 -8.11
N ARG A 125 4.38 -20.03 -8.60
CA ARG A 125 5.63 -20.31 -7.93
C ARG A 125 6.63 -19.22 -8.26
N LEU A 126 7.29 -18.67 -7.24
CA LEU A 126 8.32 -17.66 -7.42
C LEU A 126 9.59 -18.29 -8.00
N MET A 127 10.08 -17.71 -9.08
CA MET A 127 11.24 -18.19 -9.83
C MET A 127 12.32 -17.11 -9.88
N PRO A 128 13.59 -17.49 -9.99
CA PRO A 128 14.67 -16.52 -10.21
C PRO A 128 14.40 -15.66 -11.45
N GLY A 129 14.61 -14.35 -11.33
CA GLY A 129 14.42 -13.38 -12.40
C GLY A 129 13.01 -12.76 -12.46
N MET A 130 12.06 -13.19 -11.63
CA MET A 130 10.79 -12.49 -11.46
C MET A 130 11.00 -11.16 -10.75
N THR A 131 10.35 -10.11 -11.25
CA THR A 131 10.28 -8.79 -10.65
C THR A 131 8.82 -8.40 -10.42
N PHE A 132 8.50 -7.91 -9.22
CA PHE A 132 7.14 -7.50 -8.88
C PHE A 132 7.15 -6.49 -7.73
N CYS A 133 6.11 -5.69 -7.63
CA CYS A 133 5.87 -4.73 -6.58
C CYS A 133 5.03 -5.36 -5.47
N ILE A 134 5.42 -5.11 -4.23
CA ILE A 134 4.63 -5.44 -3.04
C ILE A 134 4.21 -4.11 -2.44
N GLU A 135 2.91 -3.85 -2.43
CA GLU A 135 2.35 -2.52 -2.14
C GLU A 135 1.28 -2.62 -1.05
N PRO A 136 1.66 -2.76 0.23
CA PRO A 136 0.69 -2.78 1.31
C PRO A 136 -0.10 -1.47 1.39
N MET A 137 -1.41 -1.56 1.20
CA MET A 137 -2.37 -0.47 1.37
C MET A 137 -3.20 -0.77 2.61
N ILE A 138 -2.89 -0.09 3.70
CA ILE A 138 -3.35 -0.44 5.04
C ILE A 138 -4.14 0.73 5.65
N ASN A 139 -5.33 0.42 6.14
CA ASN A 139 -6.20 1.34 6.85
C ASN A 139 -6.11 1.12 8.36
N GLN A 140 -6.29 2.16 9.15
CA GLN A 140 -6.39 2.02 10.61
C GLN A 140 -7.54 1.11 11.04
N LYS A 141 -8.68 1.18 10.33
CA LYS A 141 -9.87 0.35 10.59
C LYS A 141 -10.58 0.05 9.28
N GLY A 142 -11.02 -1.21 9.14
CA GLY A 142 -11.80 -1.65 7.98
C GLY A 142 -10.99 -1.64 6.67
N ASP A 143 -11.54 -2.24 5.67
CA ASP A 143 -10.92 -2.44 4.35
C ASP A 143 -11.56 -1.57 3.26
N ALA A 144 -12.71 -0.97 3.54
CA ALA A 144 -13.50 -0.25 2.57
C ALA A 144 -12.83 1.05 2.10
N VAL A 145 -12.84 1.24 0.79
CA VAL A 145 -12.32 2.43 0.11
C VAL A 145 -13.35 2.99 -0.87
N ARG A 146 -13.16 4.23 -1.29
CA ARG A 146 -13.96 4.85 -2.34
C ARG A 146 -13.12 5.75 -3.21
N VAL A 147 -13.47 5.82 -4.48
CA VAL A 147 -12.88 6.75 -5.45
C VAL A 147 -13.57 8.11 -5.31
N LEU A 148 -12.80 9.19 -5.31
CA LEU A 148 -13.33 10.55 -5.27
C LEU A 148 -13.98 10.94 -6.61
N LYS A 149 -14.63 12.12 -6.63
CA LYS A 149 -15.32 12.63 -7.83
C LYS A 149 -14.39 12.93 -9.01
N ASP A 150 -13.09 13.03 -8.76
CA ASP A 150 -12.06 13.16 -9.80
C ASP A 150 -11.86 11.88 -10.62
N GLY A 151 -12.47 10.76 -10.18
CA GLY A 151 -12.37 9.45 -10.83
C GLY A 151 -11.03 8.76 -10.66
N TRP A 152 -10.17 9.24 -9.76
CA TRP A 152 -8.79 8.78 -9.63
C TRP A 152 -8.34 8.60 -8.17
N THR A 153 -8.44 9.63 -7.35
CA THR A 153 -8.01 9.59 -5.95
C THR A 153 -8.84 8.59 -5.14
N VAL A 154 -8.17 7.70 -4.44
CA VAL A 154 -8.78 6.67 -3.59
C VAL A 154 -8.59 7.05 -2.13
N VAL A 155 -9.69 7.05 -1.38
CA VAL A 155 -9.68 7.37 0.06
C VAL A 155 -10.27 6.25 0.89
N THR A 156 -9.83 6.14 2.15
CA THR A 156 -10.49 5.25 3.11
C THR A 156 -11.91 5.73 3.41
N CYS A 157 -12.84 4.80 3.60
CA CYS A 157 -14.23 5.11 3.98
C CYS A 157 -14.39 5.37 5.47
N LEU A 158 -13.50 4.82 6.28
CA LEU A 158 -13.45 5.02 7.72
C LEU A 158 -12.35 6.04 8.02
N LEU A 159 -12.67 7.29 7.77
CA LEU A 159 -11.92 8.40 8.31
C LEU A 159 -11.79 8.27 9.82
N TYR A 160 -10.70 8.77 10.39
CA TYR A 160 -10.59 9.30 11.73
C TYR A 160 -11.93 9.81 12.27
N THR A 161 -12.81 8.94 12.62
CA THR A 161 -14.00 9.32 13.34
C THR A 161 -13.77 9.01 14.80
N SER A 162 -12.93 9.83 15.43
CA SER A 162 -13.09 10.10 16.86
C SER A 162 -14.34 10.92 17.14
N ASP A 163 -15.05 11.40 16.11
CA ASP A 163 -16.19 12.30 16.23
C ASP A 163 -17.41 11.82 15.44
N ALA A 164 -17.76 10.55 15.56
CA ALA A 164 -19.11 10.08 15.23
C ALA A 164 -19.80 9.66 16.53
N ALA A 165 -19.93 10.60 17.44
CA ALA A 165 -20.87 10.56 18.54
C ALA A 165 -21.69 11.84 18.44
N ASP A 166 -22.75 11.77 17.64
CA ASP A 166 -24.05 12.41 17.86
C ASP A 166 -25.06 11.78 16.91
#